data_be3df15c1e3327a217a1f6463c5e0709
#
_entry.id   be3df15c1e3327a217a1f6463c5e0709
#
_cell.length_a   1.000
_cell.length_b   1.000
_cell.length_c   1.000
_cell.angle_alpha   90.00
_cell.angle_beta   90.00
_cell.angle_gamma   90.00
#
_symmetry.space_group_name_H-M   'P 1'
#
loop_
_entity.id
_entity.type
_entity.pdbx_description
1 polymer ?
#
loop_
_entity_poly.entity_id
_entity_poly.type
_entity_poly.pdbx_seq_one_letter_code
_entity_poly.pdbx_strand_id
1 'polypeptide(L)'
;MLINPSPEQFSLVYDATPCRENDTVLLFHRNEVLLSASGDSFVLPKWRDVRPLYPDVLVTHAFTFADRRVMIGQVEPVVVSGSLSFQNTRIFRVLTPETEGYLLNVAYHLSVWYATHQFCGVCGGATYPAPTERALICSQCGYVRYPVISPAVIVAVTDGDR
;
A
#
# COMPACT_ATOMS: atom_id res chain seq x y z
N MET A 1 0.46 17.82 -9.49
CA MET A 1 -0.41 18.34 -8.41
C MET A 1 -1.01 17.11 -7.74
N LEU A 2 -0.86 16.90 -6.43
CA LEU A 2 -1.49 15.74 -5.79
C LEU A 2 -2.99 16.00 -5.74
N ILE A 3 -3.79 15.14 -6.38
CA ILE A 3 -5.24 15.14 -6.22
C ILE A 3 -5.52 14.88 -4.73
N ASN A 4 -6.35 15.71 -4.15
CA ASN A 4 -6.96 15.41 -2.87
C ASN A 4 -8.34 14.80 -3.17
N PRO A 5 -8.48 13.44 -3.16
CA PRO A 5 -9.76 12.82 -3.40
C PRO A 5 -10.75 13.28 -2.32
N SER A 6 -12.02 13.40 -2.69
CA SER A 6 -13.07 13.72 -1.73
C SER A 6 -12.98 12.74 -0.54
N PRO A 7 -12.98 13.24 0.71
CA PRO A 7 -12.97 12.38 1.90
C PRO A 7 -14.07 11.32 1.89
N GLU A 8 -15.19 11.60 1.22
CA GLU A 8 -16.33 10.69 1.09
C GLU A 8 -16.03 9.47 0.21
N GLN A 9 -15.06 9.58 -0.69
CA GLN A 9 -14.64 8.48 -1.56
C GLN A 9 -13.59 7.57 -0.93
N PHE A 10 -12.92 8.02 0.14
CA PHE A 10 -11.78 7.32 0.74
C PHE A 10 -12.14 6.79 2.12
N SER A 11 -12.21 5.47 2.27
CA SER A 11 -12.47 4.81 3.54
C SER A 11 -11.23 4.05 4.05
N LEU A 12 -10.80 4.39 5.26
CA LEU A 12 -9.75 3.70 6.00
C LEU A 12 -10.31 2.62 6.94
N VAL A 13 -11.62 2.42 6.97
CA VAL A 13 -12.24 1.35 7.77
C VAL A 13 -11.64 0.01 7.34
N TYR A 14 -11.12 -0.74 8.31
CA TYR A 14 -10.48 -2.03 8.05
C TYR A 14 -11.52 -3.07 7.65
N ASP A 15 -11.25 -3.80 6.58
CA ASP A 15 -12.08 -4.91 6.10
C ASP A 15 -11.25 -6.20 6.12
N ALA A 16 -11.56 -7.09 7.06
CA ALA A 16 -10.88 -8.37 7.24
C ALA A 16 -11.35 -9.47 6.26
N THR A 17 -12.32 -9.16 5.37
CA THR A 17 -12.81 -10.18 4.42
C THR A 17 -11.70 -10.59 3.43
N PRO A 18 -11.66 -11.88 3.03
CA PRO A 18 -10.68 -12.36 2.06
C PRO A 18 -10.66 -11.55 0.76
N CYS A 19 -9.50 -11.52 0.12
CA CYS A 19 -9.32 -10.86 -1.17
C CYS A 19 -10.18 -11.52 -2.24
N ARG A 20 -10.88 -10.70 -3.03
CA ARG A 20 -11.78 -11.13 -4.11
C ARG A 20 -11.10 -10.96 -5.47
N GLU A 21 -11.52 -11.71 -6.47
CA GLU A 21 -10.95 -11.70 -7.83
C GLU A 21 -10.82 -10.30 -8.45
N ASN A 22 -11.76 -9.40 -8.15
CA ASN A 22 -11.78 -8.04 -8.71
C ASN A 22 -11.16 -6.97 -7.80
N ASP A 23 -10.69 -7.33 -6.60
CA ASP A 23 -9.99 -6.38 -5.73
C ASP A 23 -8.69 -5.93 -6.39
N THR A 24 -8.34 -4.68 -6.20
CA THR A 24 -7.04 -4.17 -6.62
C THR A 24 -5.98 -4.68 -5.65
N VAL A 25 -4.91 -5.27 -6.18
CA VAL A 25 -3.83 -5.82 -5.37
C VAL A 25 -2.50 -5.22 -5.77
N LEU A 26 -1.82 -4.62 -4.81
CA LEU A 26 -0.50 -4.05 -4.97
C LEU A 26 0.52 -4.90 -4.23
N LEU A 27 1.33 -5.63 -4.98
CA LEU A 27 2.42 -6.44 -4.44
C LEU A 27 3.72 -5.65 -4.50
N PHE A 28 4.35 -5.50 -3.35
CA PHE A 28 5.58 -4.73 -3.20
C PHE A 28 6.79 -5.63 -2.96
N HIS A 29 7.92 -5.21 -3.53
CA HIS A 29 9.24 -5.67 -3.17
C HIS A 29 10.12 -4.45 -2.94
N ARG A 30 10.49 -4.17 -1.69
CA ARG A 30 11.25 -2.96 -1.32
C ARG A 30 10.58 -1.68 -1.85
N ASN A 31 11.23 -0.99 -2.79
CA ASN A 31 10.74 0.24 -3.44
C ASN A 31 10.19 -0.01 -4.86
N GLU A 32 9.79 -1.25 -5.15
CA GLU A 32 9.16 -1.64 -6.40
C GLU A 32 7.75 -2.17 -6.15
N VAL A 33 6.90 -2.05 -7.15
CA VAL A 33 5.51 -2.51 -7.13
C VAL A 33 5.19 -3.22 -8.45
N LEU A 34 4.46 -4.31 -8.36
CA LEU A 34 3.98 -5.05 -9.53
C LEU A 34 2.80 -4.31 -10.15
N LEU A 35 2.94 -3.89 -11.39
CA LEU A 35 1.91 -3.19 -12.18
C LEU A 35 1.65 -3.91 -13.50
N SER A 36 0.49 -3.63 -14.10
CA SER A 36 0.13 -4.13 -15.43
C SER A 36 0.30 -3.02 -16.48
N ALA A 37 1.02 -3.30 -17.56
CA ALA A 37 1.15 -2.38 -18.69
C ALA A 37 -0.20 -2.20 -19.40
N SER A 38 -0.50 -0.97 -19.79
CA SER A 38 -1.73 -0.59 -20.51
C SER A 38 -1.39 0.52 -21.51
N GLY A 39 -1.12 0.15 -22.78
CA GLY A 39 -0.57 1.06 -23.76
C GLY A 39 0.76 1.64 -23.29
N ASP A 40 0.90 2.96 -23.32
CA ASP A 40 2.09 3.69 -22.87
C ASP A 40 2.11 4.00 -21.36
N SER A 41 1.16 3.41 -20.58
CA SER A 41 1.02 3.64 -19.14
C SER A 41 0.92 2.32 -18.38
N PHE A 42 0.68 2.42 -17.06
CA PHE A 42 0.44 1.29 -16.18
C PHE A 42 -0.88 1.45 -15.43
N VAL A 43 -1.48 0.31 -15.09
CA VAL A 43 -2.68 0.23 -14.25
C VAL A 43 -2.42 -0.67 -13.05
N LEU A 44 -3.18 -0.43 -11.98
CA LEU A 44 -3.11 -1.25 -10.77
C LEU A 44 -3.79 -2.61 -11.05
N PRO A 45 -3.07 -3.73 -10.86
CA PRO A 45 -3.57 -5.06 -11.22
C PRO A 45 -4.71 -5.51 -10.29
N LYS A 46 -5.50 -6.49 -10.76
CA LYS A 46 -6.52 -7.17 -9.99
C LYS A 46 -5.99 -8.47 -9.39
N TRP A 47 -6.63 -8.95 -8.33
CA TRP A 47 -6.23 -10.21 -7.67
C TRP A 47 -6.15 -11.37 -8.65
N ARG A 48 -7.14 -11.54 -9.51
CA ARG A 48 -7.17 -12.59 -10.54
C ARG A 48 -5.95 -12.59 -11.46
N ASP A 49 -5.33 -11.41 -11.68
CA ASP A 49 -4.19 -11.26 -12.60
C ASP A 49 -2.86 -11.63 -11.92
N VAL A 50 -2.75 -11.45 -10.61
CA VAL A 50 -1.51 -11.66 -9.85
C VAL A 50 -1.50 -12.97 -9.05
N ARG A 51 -2.67 -13.47 -8.65
CA ARG A 51 -2.80 -14.72 -7.86
C ARG A 51 -2.12 -15.93 -8.50
N PRO A 52 -2.18 -16.15 -9.83
CA PRO A 52 -1.49 -17.28 -10.45
C PRO A 52 0.03 -17.26 -10.28
N LEU A 53 0.62 -16.06 -10.13
CA LEU A 53 2.06 -15.87 -9.94
C LEU A 53 2.46 -15.99 -8.46
N TYR A 54 1.54 -15.65 -7.55
CA TYR A 54 1.75 -15.59 -6.11
C TYR A 54 0.60 -16.25 -5.35
N PRO A 55 0.39 -17.58 -5.51
CA PRO A 55 -0.77 -18.28 -4.94
C PRO A 55 -0.81 -18.23 -3.40
N ASP A 56 0.36 -18.19 -2.76
CA ASP A 56 0.50 -18.25 -1.30
C ASP A 56 0.77 -16.88 -0.65
N VAL A 57 0.71 -15.77 -1.43
CA VAL A 57 0.96 -14.46 -0.87
C VAL A 57 -0.14 -14.04 0.11
N LEU A 58 0.30 -13.58 1.28
CA LEU A 58 -0.59 -12.96 2.24
C LEU A 58 -0.85 -11.51 1.84
N VAL A 59 -2.10 -11.19 1.58
CA VAL A 59 -2.54 -9.83 1.31
C VAL A 59 -3.46 -9.33 2.40
N THR A 60 -3.34 -8.05 2.73
CA THR A 60 -4.18 -7.39 3.72
C THR A 60 -4.88 -6.17 3.12
N HIS A 61 -6.06 -5.83 3.65
CA HIS A 61 -6.82 -4.66 3.22
C HIS A 61 -6.08 -3.38 3.62
N ALA A 62 -5.79 -2.54 2.63
CA ALA A 62 -5.17 -1.24 2.84
C ALA A 62 -6.23 -0.13 3.04
N PHE A 63 -7.16 -0.01 2.14
CA PHE A 63 -8.28 0.96 2.17
C PHE A 63 -9.29 0.63 1.08
N THR A 64 -10.43 1.35 1.12
CA THR A 64 -11.41 1.34 0.03
C THR A 64 -11.52 2.74 -0.56
N PHE A 65 -11.48 2.86 -1.88
CA PHE A 65 -11.69 4.09 -2.62
C PHE A 65 -12.93 3.95 -3.49
N ALA A 66 -13.98 4.71 -3.20
CA ALA A 66 -15.34 4.49 -3.69
C ALA A 66 -15.78 3.05 -3.35
N ASP A 67 -16.05 2.21 -4.33
CA ASP A 67 -16.37 0.78 -4.21
C ASP A 67 -15.17 -0.15 -4.43
N ARG A 68 -13.99 0.42 -4.70
CA ARG A 68 -12.76 -0.31 -5.05
C ARG A 68 -11.93 -0.62 -3.80
N ARG A 69 -11.92 -1.88 -3.39
CA ARG A 69 -11.04 -2.38 -2.33
C ARG A 69 -9.60 -2.47 -2.84
N VAL A 70 -8.67 -1.98 -2.05
CA VAL A 70 -7.22 -2.05 -2.32
C VAL A 70 -6.56 -2.91 -1.27
N MET A 71 -5.91 -3.97 -1.73
CA MET A 71 -5.15 -4.92 -0.93
C MET A 71 -3.66 -4.72 -1.17
N ILE A 72 -2.86 -4.97 -0.14
CA ILE A 72 -1.38 -4.90 -0.24
C ILE A 72 -0.75 -6.19 0.24
N GLY A 73 0.38 -6.55 -0.34
CA GLY A 73 1.21 -7.69 0.06
C GLY A 73 2.68 -7.43 -0.19
N GLN A 74 3.54 -8.21 0.49
CA GLN A 74 4.99 -8.22 0.27
C GLN A 74 5.38 -9.52 -0.43
N VAL A 75 6.23 -9.42 -1.44
CA VAL A 75 6.68 -10.59 -2.23
C VAL A 75 8.16 -10.49 -2.56
N GLU A 76 8.76 -11.64 -2.83
CA GLU A 76 10.00 -11.70 -3.59
C GLU A 76 9.64 -11.72 -5.09
N PRO A 77 10.36 -10.98 -5.94
CA PRO A 77 10.09 -10.97 -7.37
C PRO A 77 10.29 -12.34 -7.99
N VAL A 78 9.31 -12.76 -8.79
CA VAL A 78 9.43 -13.91 -9.69
C VAL A 78 9.59 -13.42 -11.12
N VAL A 79 10.03 -14.29 -12.01
CA VAL A 79 10.02 -13.98 -13.45
C VAL A 79 8.57 -13.85 -13.90
N VAL A 80 8.18 -12.63 -14.22
CA VAL A 80 6.84 -12.33 -14.74
C VAL A 80 6.86 -12.29 -16.26
N SER A 81 5.77 -12.75 -16.85
CA SER A 81 5.55 -12.70 -18.30
C SER A 81 4.25 -11.94 -18.61
N GLY A 82 4.13 -11.49 -19.86
CA GLY A 82 2.95 -10.73 -20.28
C GLY A 82 3.02 -9.25 -19.92
N SER A 83 1.90 -8.69 -19.49
CA SER A 83 1.77 -7.26 -19.19
C SER A 83 2.27 -6.84 -17.80
N LEU A 84 2.51 -7.80 -16.91
CA LEU A 84 2.95 -7.51 -15.54
C LEU A 84 4.45 -7.25 -15.48
N SER A 85 4.86 -6.25 -14.68
CA SER A 85 6.27 -5.95 -14.41
C SER A 85 6.42 -5.17 -13.10
N PHE A 86 7.57 -5.36 -12.44
CA PHE A 86 7.92 -4.54 -11.29
C PHE A 86 8.39 -3.16 -11.75
N GLN A 87 7.81 -2.13 -11.18
CA GLN A 87 8.11 -0.73 -11.45
C GLN A 87 8.55 -0.04 -10.17
N ASN A 88 9.50 0.90 -10.27
CA ASN A 88 9.86 1.72 -9.12
C ASN A 88 8.63 2.49 -8.61
N THR A 89 8.39 2.51 -7.31
CA THR A 89 7.21 3.15 -6.70
C THR A 89 7.07 4.63 -7.03
N ARG A 90 8.18 5.33 -7.41
CA ARG A 90 8.14 6.74 -7.86
C ARG A 90 7.27 6.96 -9.10
N ILE A 91 6.89 5.88 -9.82
CA ILE A 91 5.97 5.92 -10.96
C ILE A 91 4.61 6.54 -10.58
N PHE A 92 4.24 6.56 -9.30
CA PHE A 92 3.00 7.19 -8.82
C PHE A 92 2.84 8.65 -9.30
N ARG A 93 3.96 9.33 -9.61
CA ARG A 93 3.99 10.74 -10.06
C ARG A 93 3.50 10.93 -11.50
N VAL A 94 3.51 9.88 -12.29
CA VAL A 94 3.21 9.91 -13.72
C VAL A 94 2.09 8.96 -14.14
N LEU A 95 1.49 8.23 -13.19
CA LEU A 95 0.34 7.38 -13.47
C LEU A 95 -0.86 8.23 -13.90
N THR A 96 -1.59 7.69 -14.88
CA THR A 96 -2.81 8.31 -15.40
C THR A 96 -3.97 7.30 -15.29
N PRO A 97 -5.14 7.69 -14.75
CA PRO A 97 -5.42 9.00 -14.12
C PRO A 97 -4.62 9.22 -12.82
N GLU A 98 -4.42 10.46 -12.41
CA GLU A 98 -3.66 10.83 -11.20
C GLU A 98 -4.15 10.13 -9.94
N THR A 99 -5.42 9.72 -9.91
CA THR A 99 -6.01 8.91 -8.83
C THR A 99 -5.26 7.60 -8.60
N GLU A 100 -4.81 6.94 -9.68
CA GLU A 100 -4.02 5.69 -9.56
C GLU A 100 -2.69 5.95 -8.84
N GLY A 101 -2.04 7.06 -9.16
CA GLY A 101 -0.82 7.47 -8.46
C GLY A 101 -1.05 7.76 -6.98
N TYR A 102 -2.16 8.41 -6.64
CA TYR A 102 -2.55 8.65 -5.25
C TYR A 102 -2.77 7.34 -4.48
N LEU A 103 -3.56 6.41 -5.06
CA LEU A 103 -3.84 5.11 -4.44
C LEU A 103 -2.56 4.30 -4.23
N LEU A 104 -1.69 4.29 -5.23
CA LEU A 104 -0.38 3.63 -5.12
C LEU A 104 0.47 4.22 -4.00
N ASN A 105 0.52 5.56 -3.89
CA ASN A 105 1.31 6.23 -2.86
C ASN A 105 0.81 5.88 -1.45
N VAL A 106 -0.50 5.93 -1.21
CA VAL A 106 -1.09 5.55 0.09
C VAL A 106 -0.81 4.07 0.41
N ALA A 107 -1.00 3.19 -0.57
CA ALA A 107 -0.73 1.77 -0.42
C ALA A 107 0.76 1.49 -0.11
N TYR A 108 1.67 2.20 -0.76
CA TYR A 108 3.10 2.09 -0.52
C TYR A 108 3.48 2.48 0.92
N HIS A 109 2.95 3.59 1.44
CA HIS A 109 3.20 3.98 2.84
C HIS A 109 2.75 2.92 3.84
N LEU A 110 1.56 2.34 3.64
CA LEU A 110 1.08 1.24 4.49
C LEU A 110 1.94 -0.02 4.34
N SER A 111 2.34 -0.35 3.11
CA SER A 111 3.24 -1.48 2.82
C SER A 111 4.58 -1.34 3.54
N VAL A 112 5.20 -0.16 3.51
CA VAL A 112 6.43 0.14 4.24
C VAL A 112 6.22 0.01 5.73
N TRP A 113 5.08 0.49 6.26
CA TRP A 113 4.77 0.35 7.68
C TRP A 113 4.71 -1.13 8.09
N TYR A 114 4.02 -2.00 7.36
CA TYR A 114 4.00 -3.44 7.64
C TYR A 114 5.39 -4.07 7.55
N ALA A 115 6.18 -3.72 6.53
CA ALA A 115 7.51 -4.27 6.30
C ALA A 115 8.52 -3.88 7.41
N THR A 116 8.40 -2.68 7.97
CA THR A 116 9.35 -2.14 8.96
C THR A 116 8.97 -2.39 10.41
N HIS A 117 7.76 -2.94 10.67
CA HIS A 117 7.28 -3.17 12.02
C HIS A 117 7.04 -4.66 12.35
N GLN A 118 7.87 -5.52 11.78
CA GLN A 118 7.83 -6.98 12.01
C GLN A 118 8.24 -7.38 13.44
N PHE A 119 8.91 -6.49 14.16
CA PHE A 119 9.35 -6.70 15.53
C PHE A 119 8.84 -5.59 16.45
N CYS A 120 8.52 -5.98 17.68
CA CYS A 120 8.04 -5.07 18.70
C CYS A 120 9.14 -4.12 19.19
N GLY A 121 8.88 -2.81 19.17
CA GLY A 121 9.82 -1.81 19.69
C GLY A 121 9.96 -1.80 21.22
N VAL A 122 9.12 -2.56 21.97
CA VAL A 122 9.18 -2.64 23.43
C VAL A 122 10.00 -3.85 23.89
N CYS A 123 9.79 -5.03 23.30
CA CYS A 123 10.42 -6.27 23.79
C CYS A 123 11.19 -7.06 22.70
N GLY A 124 11.19 -6.62 21.45
CA GLY A 124 11.85 -7.30 20.35
C GLY A 124 11.10 -8.52 19.81
N GLY A 125 9.97 -8.92 20.38
CA GLY A 125 9.17 -10.06 19.92
C GLY A 125 8.55 -9.82 18.54
N ALA A 126 8.28 -10.89 17.78
CA ALA A 126 7.62 -10.80 16.49
C ALA A 126 6.21 -10.21 16.61
N THR A 127 5.78 -9.45 15.62
CA THR A 127 4.43 -8.90 15.52
C THR A 127 3.61 -9.64 14.48
N TYR A 128 2.29 -9.60 14.62
CA TYR A 128 1.33 -10.12 13.66
C TYR A 128 0.16 -9.16 13.47
N PRO A 129 -0.51 -9.15 12.30
CA PRO A 129 -1.66 -8.29 12.05
C PRO A 129 -2.82 -8.59 13.00
N ALA A 130 -3.45 -7.55 13.54
CA ALA A 130 -4.67 -7.69 14.32
C ALA A 130 -5.83 -8.18 13.41
N PRO A 131 -6.71 -9.06 13.92
CA PRO A 131 -7.76 -9.66 13.09
C PRO A 131 -8.91 -8.68 12.76
N THR A 132 -9.13 -7.66 13.57
CA THR A 132 -10.33 -6.79 13.49
C THR A 132 -10.02 -5.34 13.17
N GLU A 133 -8.73 -4.97 13.14
CA GLU A 133 -8.31 -3.58 12.91
C GLU A 133 -6.95 -3.51 12.23
N ARG A 134 -6.61 -2.35 11.68
CA ARG A 134 -5.29 -2.11 11.09
C ARG A 134 -4.27 -1.80 12.18
N ALA A 135 -3.84 -2.85 12.86
CA ALA A 135 -2.83 -2.80 13.90
C ALA A 135 -1.90 -4.01 13.80
N LEU A 136 -0.74 -3.91 14.47
CA LEU A 136 0.16 -5.03 14.70
C LEU A 136 0.21 -5.33 16.19
N ILE A 137 0.10 -6.60 16.56
CA ILE A 137 0.12 -7.08 17.95
C ILE A 137 1.42 -7.85 18.17
N CYS A 138 2.11 -7.54 19.26
CA CYS A 138 3.28 -8.30 19.68
C CYS A 138 2.89 -9.67 20.24
N SER A 139 3.52 -10.74 19.72
CA SER A 139 3.27 -12.10 20.17
C SER A 139 3.76 -12.41 21.60
N GLN A 140 4.68 -11.59 22.13
CA GLN A 140 5.28 -11.80 23.48
C GLN A 140 4.65 -10.91 24.55
N CYS A 141 4.53 -9.59 24.30
CA CYS A 141 4.08 -8.65 25.35
C CYS A 141 2.68 -8.08 25.09
N GLY A 142 2.01 -8.42 24.00
CA GLY A 142 0.67 -7.93 23.66
C GLY A 142 0.62 -6.45 23.26
N TYR A 143 1.77 -5.76 23.13
CA TYR A 143 1.80 -4.37 22.72
C TYR A 143 1.16 -4.20 21.33
N VAL A 144 0.21 -3.26 21.23
CA VAL A 144 -0.51 -2.95 19.99
C VAL A 144 0.10 -1.71 19.35
N ARG A 145 0.39 -1.79 18.04
CA ARG A 145 0.93 -0.67 17.26
C ARG A 145 0.05 -0.35 16.07
N TYR A 146 -0.27 0.93 15.92
CA TYR A 146 -1.04 1.46 14.79
C TYR A 146 -0.11 2.16 13.78
N PRO A 147 -0.52 2.30 12.50
CA PRO A 147 0.16 3.17 11.54
C PRO A 147 0.24 4.60 12.06
N VAL A 148 1.41 5.22 11.91
CA VAL A 148 1.67 6.59 12.38
C VAL A 148 1.79 7.52 11.19
N ILE A 149 1.13 8.67 11.26
CA ILE A 149 1.32 9.78 10.33
C ILE A 149 2.42 10.68 10.90
N SER A 150 3.44 10.96 10.10
CA SER A 150 4.52 11.89 10.43
C SER A 150 4.37 13.16 9.59
N PRO A 151 3.61 14.16 10.06
CA PRO A 151 3.42 15.41 9.34
C PRO A 151 4.76 16.14 9.17
N ALA A 152 5.00 16.69 7.98
CA ALA A 152 6.14 17.55 7.71
C ALA A 152 5.64 18.88 7.14
N VAL A 153 6.27 19.98 7.57
CA VAL A 153 5.99 21.31 7.05
C VAL A 153 7.28 21.95 6.56
N ILE A 154 7.17 22.72 5.50
CA ILE A 154 8.25 23.59 5.02
C ILE A 154 7.81 25.03 5.29
N VAL A 155 8.66 25.78 6.00
CA VAL A 155 8.39 27.17 6.35
C VAL A 155 9.47 28.04 5.72
N ALA A 156 9.06 29.04 4.94
CA ALA A 156 9.94 30.11 4.51
C ALA A 156 9.83 31.26 5.53
N VAL A 157 10.94 31.65 6.12
CA VAL A 157 11.03 32.84 6.94
C VAL A 157 11.52 33.98 6.05
N THR A 158 10.72 35.03 5.92
CA THR A 158 11.05 36.19 5.09
C THR A 158 11.11 37.47 5.99
N ASP A 159 12.00 38.36 5.66
CA ASP A 159 12.08 39.70 6.26
C ASP A 159 11.74 40.75 5.17
N GLY A 160 10.48 41.16 5.12
CA GLY A 160 9.95 42.00 4.04
C GLY A 160 10.07 41.29 2.67
N ASP A 161 10.66 41.99 1.70
CA ASP A 161 10.87 41.52 0.34
C ASP A 161 12.21 40.77 0.12
N ARG A 162 12.88 40.37 1.20
CA ARG A 162 14.17 39.67 1.20
C ARG A 162 14.04 38.19 1.51
#